data_0c1fdfd42c88288315c79772d3bd1f07
#
_entry.id   0c1fdfd42c88288315c79772d3bd1f07
#
_cell.length_a   1.000
_cell.length_b   1.000
_cell.length_c   1.000
_cell.angle_alpha   90.00
_cell.angle_beta   90.00
_cell.angle_gamma   90.00
#
_symmetry.space_group_name_H-M   'P 1'
#
loop_
_entity.id
_entity.type
_entity.pdbx_description
1 polymer ?
#
loop_
_entity_poly.entity_id
_entity_poly.type
_entity_poly.pdbx_seq_one_letter_code
_entity_poly.pdbx_strand_id
1 'polypeptide(L)'
;MGTDLSISIITPSFNRADELGHLFQSLENQSTDPASFESIISDDGSTDGTEALVKAWQQKAHFKIKYITQANQGPGAARNHGLINSEGDLILFIDSDCEAHPDWIKTIVEEYRSAEFDACGGPDGAKEDFTVLQKAIDYSMTSFFTTGGMRGHSDKMMAKFYPRKIGRAHV
;
A
#
# COMPACT_ATOMS: atom_id res chain seq x y z
N MET A 1 -22.07 -18.56 3.28
CA MET A 1 -21.91 -17.41 4.16
C MET A 1 -20.47 -16.97 3.97
N GLY A 2 -20.24 -15.94 3.17
CA GLY A 2 -18.90 -15.37 3.05
C GLY A 2 -18.61 -14.62 4.35
N THR A 3 -17.60 -15.04 5.09
CA THR A 3 -17.02 -14.21 6.15
C THR A 3 -16.55 -12.92 5.48
N ASP A 4 -17.06 -11.78 5.93
CA ASP A 4 -16.57 -10.50 5.45
C ASP A 4 -15.09 -10.43 5.78
N LEU A 5 -14.25 -10.36 4.73
CA LEU A 5 -12.79 -10.30 4.84
C LEU A 5 -12.42 -8.94 5.43
N SER A 6 -11.78 -8.92 6.59
CA SER A 6 -11.25 -7.70 7.18
C SER A 6 -9.87 -7.37 6.61
N ILE A 7 -9.62 -6.09 6.34
CA ILE A 7 -8.40 -5.65 5.65
C ILE A 7 -7.66 -4.63 6.51
N SER A 8 -6.36 -4.83 6.71
CA SER A 8 -5.47 -3.82 7.29
C SER A 8 -4.49 -3.32 6.24
N ILE A 9 -4.52 -2.01 5.96
CA ILE A 9 -3.61 -1.33 5.04
C ILE A 9 -2.51 -0.68 5.87
N ILE A 10 -1.28 -1.12 5.71
CA ILE A 10 -0.13 -0.64 6.49
C ILE A 10 0.69 0.33 5.64
N THR A 11 0.88 1.53 6.16
CA THR A 11 1.68 2.58 5.54
C THR A 11 2.82 2.99 6.49
N PRO A 12 4.08 2.64 6.18
CA PRO A 12 5.22 3.21 6.89
C PRO A 12 5.36 4.68 6.54
N SER A 13 5.62 5.53 7.52
CA SER A 13 5.77 6.98 7.31
C SER A 13 6.93 7.54 8.13
N PHE A 14 7.63 8.52 7.55
CA PHE A 14 8.62 9.33 8.26
C PHE A 14 8.75 10.70 7.58
N ASN A 15 8.26 11.77 8.24
CA ASN A 15 8.25 13.13 7.72
C ASN A 15 7.59 13.23 6.32
N ARG A 16 6.33 12.80 6.22
CA ARG A 16 5.56 12.70 4.97
C ARG A 16 4.16 13.31 5.07
N ALA A 17 4.04 14.41 5.82
CA ALA A 17 2.73 15.05 6.01
C ALA A 17 2.05 15.44 4.69
N ASP A 18 2.82 15.97 3.73
CA ASP A 18 2.26 16.45 2.47
C ASP A 18 1.73 15.27 1.61
N GLU A 19 2.50 14.19 1.53
CA GLU A 19 2.16 13.03 0.69
C GLU A 19 1.01 12.20 1.29
N LEU A 20 0.98 12.03 2.61
CA LEU A 20 -0.09 11.29 3.30
C LEU A 20 -1.49 11.86 3.04
N GLY A 21 -1.60 13.17 2.81
CA GLY A 21 -2.87 13.80 2.45
C GLY A 21 -3.44 13.23 1.14
N HIS A 22 -2.59 13.00 0.14
CA HIS A 22 -2.97 12.40 -1.14
C HIS A 22 -3.33 10.93 -1.00
N LEU A 23 -2.56 10.18 -0.21
CA LEU A 23 -2.87 8.78 0.09
C LEU A 23 -4.25 8.66 0.74
N PHE A 24 -4.53 9.42 1.80
CA PHE A 24 -5.84 9.37 2.46
C PHE A 24 -6.99 9.73 1.51
N GLN A 25 -6.80 10.73 0.65
CA GLN A 25 -7.82 11.09 -0.34
C GLN A 25 -8.05 9.94 -1.33
N SER A 26 -7.01 9.21 -1.72
CA SER A 26 -7.14 8.06 -2.62
C SER A 26 -7.82 6.86 -1.94
N LEU A 27 -7.60 6.66 -0.63
CA LEU A 27 -8.30 5.64 0.15
C LEU A 27 -9.77 6.00 0.40
N GLU A 28 -10.08 7.29 0.56
CA GLU A 28 -11.47 7.78 0.66
C GLU A 28 -12.28 7.50 -0.62
N ASN A 29 -11.59 7.49 -1.77
CA ASN A 29 -12.20 7.27 -3.09
C ASN A 29 -12.24 5.79 -3.52
N GLN A 30 -11.96 4.85 -2.62
CA GLN A 30 -12.05 3.43 -2.95
C GLN A 30 -13.49 3.01 -3.25
N SER A 31 -13.67 2.14 -4.24
CA SER A 31 -14.99 1.57 -4.60
C SER A 31 -15.49 0.50 -3.60
N THR A 32 -14.65 0.12 -2.65
CA THR A 32 -14.94 -0.84 -1.59
C THR A 32 -15.60 -0.13 -0.40
N ASP A 33 -16.47 -0.84 0.34
CA ASP A 33 -17.08 -0.32 1.57
C ASP A 33 -16.00 0.18 2.55
N PRO A 34 -16.01 1.45 2.96
CA PRO A 34 -15.06 1.99 3.91
C PRO A 34 -14.99 1.23 5.25
N ALA A 35 -16.08 0.57 5.66
CA ALA A 35 -16.12 -0.23 6.87
C ALA A 35 -15.36 -1.57 6.76
N SER A 36 -15.00 -2.00 5.56
CA SER A 36 -14.31 -3.28 5.32
C SER A 36 -12.80 -3.23 5.53
N PHE A 37 -12.22 -2.03 5.69
CA PHE A 37 -10.78 -1.88 5.87
C PHE A 37 -10.40 -0.82 6.92
N GLU A 38 -9.19 -0.96 7.45
CA GLU A 38 -8.53 0.07 8.24
C GLU A 38 -7.20 0.48 7.60
N SER A 39 -6.81 1.74 7.79
CA SER A 39 -5.49 2.25 7.42
C SER A 39 -4.65 2.42 8.68
N ILE A 40 -3.50 1.76 8.76
CA ILE A 40 -2.55 1.85 9.87
C ILE A 40 -1.36 2.67 9.41
N ILE A 41 -1.25 3.89 9.92
CA ILE A 41 -0.07 4.73 9.71
C ILE A 41 0.95 4.38 10.77
N SER A 42 2.01 3.70 10.36
CA SER A 42 3.13 3.34 11.23
C SER A 42 4.23 4.38 11.09
N ASP A 43 4.20 5.35 11.98
CA ASP A 43 5.11 6.49 11.98
C ASP A 43 6.44 6.17 12.65
N ASP A 44 7.52 6.35 11.92
CA ASP A 44 8.89 6.04 12.35
C ASP A 44 9.57 7.25 13.03
N GLY A 45 8.81 7.97 13.85
CA GLY A 45 9.31 9.09 14.65
C GLY A 45 9.36 10.41 13.88
N SER A 46 8.32 10.74 13.12
CA SER A 46 8.20 12.03 12.42
C SER A 46 8.25 13.21 13.37
N THR A 47 8.83 14.29 12.89
CA THR A 47 8.96 15.58 13.61
C THR A 47 8.29 16.74 12.86
N ASP A 48 7.64 16.45 11.73
CA ASP A 48 6.86 17.38 10.92
C ASP A 48 5.37 17.43 11.35
N GLY A 49 4.49 17.84 10.47
CA GLY A 49 3.05 17.88 10.69
C GLY A 49 2.31 16.55 10.60
N THR A 50 3.00 15.41 10.45
CA THR A 50 2.40 14.08 10.18
C THR A 50 1.33 13.71 11.21
N GLU A 51 1.63 13.79 12.51
CA GLU A 51 0.67 13.44 13.56
C GLU A 51 -0.58 14.32 13.53
N ALA A 52 -0.41 15.62 13.35
CA ALA A 52 -1.51 16.57 13.28
C ALA A 52 -2.42 16.31 12.06
N LEU A 53 -1.82 15.99 10.90
CA LEU A 53 -2.55 15.62 9.69
C LEU A 53 -3.36 14.34 9.92
N VAL A 54 -2.74 13.30 10.46
CA VAL A 54 -3.42 12.02 10.71
C VAL A 54 -4.61 12.21 11.66
N LYS A 55 -4.42 12.96 12.75
CA LYS A 55 -5.50 13.29 13.69
C LYS A 55 -6.66 14.05 13.03
N ALA A 56 -6.35 14.96 12.11
CA ALA A 56 -7.38 15.66 11.36
C ALA A 56 -8.15 14.72 10.42
N TRP A 57 -7.48 13.77 9.79
CA TRP A 57 -8.13 12.76 8.95
C TRP A 57 -8.95 11.76 9.75
N GLN A 58 -8.52 11.35 10.94
CA GLN A 58 -9.31 10.49 11.84
C GLN A 58 -10.69 11.07 12.19
N GLN A 59 -10.88 12.39 12.10
CA GLN A 59 -12.15 13.05 12.41
C GLN A 59 -13.11 13.11 11.21
N LYS A 60 -12.63 12.95 9.98
CA LYS A 60 -13.42 13.18 8.77
C LYS A 60 -13.48 11.99 7.81
N ALA A 61 -12.54 11.05 7.91
CA ALA A 61 -12.51 9.88 7.05
C ALA A 61 -13.70 8.95 7.31
N HIS A 62 -14.21 8.31 6.26
CA HIS A 62 -15.27 7.31 6.37
C HIS A 62 -14.73 5.90 6.70
N PHE A 63 -13.41 5.71 6.59
CA PHE A 63 -12.73 4.49 6.98
C PHE A 63 -11.93 4.68 8.28
N LYS A 64 -11.62 3.58 8.96
CA LYS A 64 -10.88 3.62 10.22
C LYS A 64 -9.40 3.92 9.98
N ILE A 65 -8.86 4.92 10.67
CA ILE A 65 -7.43 5.26 10.66
C ILE A 65 -6.85 4.99 12.04
N LYS A 66 -5.82 4.15 12.10
CA LYS A 66 -5.01 3.88 13.28
C LYS A 66 -3.64 4.54 13.12
N TYR A 67 -3.24 5.35 14.09
CA TYR A 67 -1.92 5.98 14.14
C TYR A 67 -1.09 5.33 15.23
N ILE A 68 0.06 4.81 14.87
CA ILE A 68 1.04 4.24 15.78
C ILE A 68 2.40 4.85 15.50
N THR A 69 3.21 5.05 16.53
CA THR A 69 4.53 5.67 16.40
C THR A 69 5.61 4.88 17.11
N GLN A 70 6.82 4.93 16.62
CA GLN A 70 8.02 4.36 17.22
C GLN A 70 9.20 5.33 17.08
N ALA A 71 10.29 5.09 17.81
CA ALA A 71 11.56 5.75 17.53
C ALA A 71 12.07 5.32 16.16
N ASN A 72 12.73 6.23 15.40
CA ASN A 72 13.20 5.96 14.06
C ASN A 72 14.14 4.74 13.98
N GLN A 73 13.72 3.73 13.24
CA GLN A 73 14.43 2.48 13.02
C GLN A 73 14.41 2.04 11.54
N GLY A 74 13.87 2.87 10.68
CA GLY A 74 13.77 2.67 9.25
C GLY A 74 12.47 1.98 8.79
N PRO A 75 12.21 2.02 7.46
CA PRO A 75 10.92 1.63 6.89
C PRO A 75 10.57 0.14 7.09
N GLY A 76 11.57 -0.73 7.21
CA GLY A 76 11.33 -2.15 7.51
C GLY A 76 10.78 -2.36 8.91
N ALA A 77 11.35 -1.67 9.92
CA ALA A 77 10.87 -1.71 11.29
C ALA A 77 9.46 -1.11 11.41
N ALA A 78 9.20 0.00 10.70
CA ALA A 78 7.88 0.61 10.67
C ALA A 78 6.83 -0.33 10.05
N ARG A 79 7.14 -1.05 8.96
CA ARG A 79 6.22 -2.07 8.41
C ARG A 79 5.93 -3.18 9.41
N ASN A 80 6.96 -3.70 10.07
CA ASN A 80 6.79 -4.73 11.11
C ASN A 80 5.97 -4.22 12.29
N HIS A 81 6.18 -2.98 12.72
CA HIS A 81 5.39 -2.35 13.78
C HIS A 81 3.91 -2.24 13.36
N GLY A 82 3.64 -1.83 12.12
CA GLY A 82 2.29 -1.84 11.55
C GLY A 82 1.67 -3.23 11.54
N LEU A 83 2.43 -4.24 11.11
CA LEU A 83 1.96 -5.63 11.04
C LEU A 83 1.57 -6.19 12.42
N ILE A 84 2.39 -5.97 13.44
CA ILE A 84 2.10 -6.44 14.82
C ILE A 84 0.83 -5.78 15.38
N ASN A 85 0.49 -4.59 14.91
CA ASN A 85 -0.67 -3.83 15.35
C ASN A 85 -1.90 -3.98 14.43
N SER A 86 -1.83 -4.80 13.38
CA SER A 86 -2.94 -5.07 12.47
C SER A 86 -3.83 -6.21 12.99
N GLU A 87 -5.12 -6.15 12.63
CA GLU A 87 -6.13 -7.13 13.01
C GLU A 87 -6.85 -7.74 11.81
N GLY A 88 -6.52 -7.29 10.59
CA GLY A 88 -7.14 -7.75 9.34
C GLY A 88 -6.71 -9.17 8.95
N ASP A 89 -7.62 -9.88 8.31
CA ASP A 89 -7.35 -11.20 7.70
C ASP A 89 -6.41 -11.07 6.48
N LEU A 90 -6.52 -9.94 5.78
CA LEU A 90 -5.69 -9.59 4.63
C LEU A 90 -4.87 -8.33 4.94
N ILE A 91 -3.56 -8.44 4.77
CA ILE A 91 -2.63 -7.34 5.01
C ILE A 91 -2.17 -6.76 3.67
N LEU A 92 -2.39 -5.46 3.50
CA LEU A 92 -1.93 -4.70 2.35
C LEU A 92 -0.84 -3.72 2.77
N PHE A 93 0.18 -3.55 1.94
CA PHE A 93 1.20 -2.51 2.14
C PHE A 93 1.10 -1.48 1.01
N ILE A 94 1.13 -0.21 1.39
CA ILE A 94 1.22 0.92 0.45
C ILE A 94 2.18 1.96 1.03
N ASP A 95 3.04 2.53 0.21
CA ASP A 95 3.97 3.55 0.66
C ASP A 95 3.27 4.92 0.79
N SER A 96 3.77 5.77 1.68
CA SER A 96 3.14 7.04 2.05
C SER A 96 3.06 8.07 0.91
N ASP A 97 3.88 7.91 -0.13
CA ASP A 97 3.94 8.74 -1.34
C ASP A 97 3.15 8.16 -2.53
N CYS A 98 2.41 7.07 -2.30
CA CYS A 98 1.56 6.45 -3.30
C CYS A 98 0.10 6.95 -3.23
N GLU A 99 -0.62 6.81 -4.33
CA GLU A 99 -2.07 6.96 -4.41
C GLU A 99 -2.68 5.66 -4.91
N ALA A 100 -3.67 5.16 -4.19
CA ALA A 100 -4.36 3.93 -4.57
C ALA A 100 -5.36 4.19 -5.70
N HIS A 101 -5.35 3.32 -6.74
CA HIS A 101 -6.41 3.35 -7.75
C HIS A 101 -7.78 3.10 -7.10
N PRO A 102 -8.88 3.71 -7.57
CA PRO A 102 -10.21 3.54 -6.95
C PRO A 102 -10.67 2.10 -6.75
N ASP A 103 -10.27 1.18 -7.61
CA ASP A 103 -10.58 -0.25 -7.51
C ASP A 103 -9.45 -1.09 -6.90
N TRP A 104 -8.43 -0.46 -6.30
CA TRP A 104 -7.24 -1.17 -5.80
C TRP A 104 -7.58 -2.26 -4.78
N ILE A 105 -8.31 -1.91 -3.73
CA ILE A 105 -8.72 -2.87 -2.69
C ILE A 105 -9.62 -3.96 -3.27
N LYS A 106 -10.61 -3.56 -4.07
CA LYS A 106 -11.56 -4.47 -4.72
C LYS A 106 -10.83 -5.52 -5.58
N THR A 107 -9.91 -5.07 -6.42
CA THR A 107 -9.14 -5.95 -7.31
C THR A 107 -8.31 -6.95 -6.51
N ILE A 108 -7.64 -6.52 -5.44
CA ILE A 108 -6.85 -7.42 -4.59
C ILE A 108 -7.74 -8.46 -3.91
N VAL A 109 -8.91 -8.06 -3.41
CA VAL A 109 -9.86 -8.98 -2.77
C VAL A 109 -10.42 -10.00 -3.76
N GLU A 110 -10.74 -9.57 -4.98
CA GLU A 110 -11.19 -10.47 -6.05
C GLU A 110 -10.11 -11.50 -6.42
N GLU A 111 -8.88 -11.05 -6.60
CA GLU A 111 -7.74 -11.93 -6.87
C GLU A 111 -7.46 -12.89 -5.70
N TYR A 112 -7.48 -12.39 -4.46
CA TYR A 112 -7.29 -13.22 -3.27
C TYR A 112 -8.34 -14.33 -3.14
N ARG A 113 -9.60 -14.03 -3.52
CA ARG A 113 -10.69 -15.02 -3.49
C ARG A 113 -10.63 -16.01 -4.66
N SER A 114 -10.03 -15.63 -5.77
CA SER A 114 -9.96 -16.45 -6.98
C SER A 114 -8.73 -17.36 -7.06
N ALA A 115 -7.64 -16.96 -6.41
CA ALA A 115 -6.36 -17.64 -6.49
C ALA A 115 -5.82 -17.92 -5.07
N GLU A 116 -5.39 -19.16 -4.83
CA GLU A 116 -4.71 -19.53 -3.59
C GLU A 116 -3.26 -19.01 -3.62
N PHE A 117 -3.01 -17.81 -3.07
CA PHE A 117 -1.65 -17.29 -2.91
C PHE A 117 -1.42 -16.79 -1.47
N ASP A 118 -0.19 -16.95 -0.98
CA ASP A 118 0.21 -16.44 0.34
C ASP A 118 0.68 -14.98 0.29
N ALA A 119 1.19 -14.53 -0.86
CA ALA A 119 1.60 -13.15 -1.09
C ALA A 119 1.53 -12.79 -2.58
N CYS A 120 1.18 -11.55 -2.88
CA CYS A 120 1.23 -10.99 -4.23
C CYS A 120 1.75 -9.56 -4.21
N GLY A 121 2.26 -9.09 -5.35
CA GLY A 121 2.63 -7.70 -5.58
C GLY A 121 1.98 -7.19 -6.85
N GLY A 122 1.52 -5.94 -6.83
CA GLY A 122 0.95 -5.26 -7.99
C GLY A 122 2.00 -4.42 -8.73
N PRO A 123 1.69 -3.99 -9.96
CA PRO A 123 2.51 -3.02 -10.67
C PRO A 123 2.37 -1.63 -10.06
N ASP A 124 3.49 -0.91 -10.01
CA ASP A 124 3.50 0.53 -9.79
C ASP A 124 3.35 1.24 -11.13
N GLY A 125 2.63 2.34 -11.18
CA GLY A 125 2.45 3.15 -12.40
C GLY A 125 2.78 4.60 -12.16
N ALA A 126 3.42 5.25 -13.17
CA ALA A 126 3.58 6.69 -13.17
C ALA A 126 2.21 7.36 -13.36
N LYS A 127 1.97 8.46 -12.64
CA LYS A 127 0.79 9.30 -12.86
C LYS A 127 0.84 9.97 -14.24
N GLU A 128 -0.32 10.22 -14.83
CA GLU A 128 -0.42 10.88 -16.14
C GLU A 128 0.19 12.29 -16.15
N ASP A 129 0.11 12.99 -15.04
CA ASP A 129 0.61 14.35 -14.82
C ASP A 129 2.10 14.45 -14.48
N PHE A 130 2.81 13.31 -14.42
CA PHE A 130 4.25 13.30 -14.18
C PHE A 130 5.00 14.14 -15.22
N THR A 131 5.97 14.91 -14.73
CA THR A 131 6.90 15.66 -15.58
C THR A 131 7.69 14.73 -16.49
N VAL A 132 8.25 15.27 -17.57
CA VAL A 132 9.10 14.49 -18.50
C VAL A 132 10.25 13.79 -17.77
N LEU A 133 10.85 14.45 -16.77
CA LEU A 133 11.93 13.86 -15.98
C LEU A 133 11.42 12.71 -15.11
N GLN A 134 10.28 12.87 -14.44
CA GLN A 134 9.67 11.81 -13.63
C GLN A 134 9.27 10.60 -14.49
N LYS A 135 8.70 10.83 -15.68
CA LYS A 135 8.39 9.75 -16.64
C LYS A 135 9.66 9.05 -17.15
N ALA A 136 10.76 9.78 -17.35
CA ALA A 136 12.02 9.19 -17.73
C ALA A 136 12.63 8.33 -16.60
N ILE A 137 12.52 8.77 -15.36
CA ILE A 137 12.94 7.99 -14.18
C ILE A 137 12.08 6.73 -14.06
N ASP A 138 10.76 6.84 -14.12
CA ASP A 138 9.84 5.71 -14.10
C ASP A 138 10.17 4.71 -15.22
N TYR A 139 10.34 5.18 -16.45
CA TYR A 139 10.76 4.32 -17.55
C TYR A 139 12.10 3.62 -17.27
N SER A 140 13.07 4.32 -16.68
CA SER A 140 14.36 3.70 -16.32
C SER A 140 14.22 2.62 -15.24
N MET A 141 13.28 2.78 -14.32
CA MET A 141 13.02 1.82 -13.23
C MET A 141 12.17 0.62 -13.68
N THR A 142 11.43 0.75 -14.77
CA THR A 142 10.45 -0.24 -15.24
C THR A 142 10.81 -0.90 -16.55
N SER A 143 11.78 -0.35 -17.30
CA SER A 143 12.17 -0.90 -18.59
C SER A 143 12.86 -2.26 -18.46
N PHE A 144 12.63 -3.12 -19.45
CA PHE A 144 13.27 -4.44 -19.54
C PHE A 144 14.80 -4.35 -19.49
N PHE A 145 15.38 -3.30 -20.07
CA PHE A 145 16.85 -3.12 -20.15
C PHE A 145 17.50 -2.77 -18.81
N THR A 146 16.76 -2.17 -17.89
CA THR A 146 17.29 -1.74 -16.59
C THR A 146 16.96 -2.72 -15.47
N THR A 147 15.84 -3.39 -15.53
CA THR A 147 15.34 -4.26 -14.44
C THR A 147 15.27 -5.74 -14.83
N GLY A 148 15.69 -6.11 -16.06
CA GLY A 148 15.61 -7.48 -16.56
C GLY A 148 14.16 -8.01 -16.63
N GLY A 149 13.18 -7.11 -16.68
CA GLY A 149 11.76 -7.46 -16.69
C GLY A 149 11.15 -7.77 -15.32
N MET A 150 11.89 -7.59 -14.23
CA MET A 150 11.36 -7.84 -12.87
C MET A 150 10.41 -6.75 -12.36
N ARG A 151 10.42 -5.56 -12.95
CA ARG A 151 9.52 -4.45 -12.67
C ARG A 151 8.90 -3.95 -13.99
N GLY A 152 8.05 -4.73 -14.61
CA GLY A 152 7.41 -4.32 -15.86
C GLY A 152 5.94 -3.99 -15.66
N HIS A 153 5.49 -2.87 -16.24
CA HIS A 153 4.10 -2.40 -16.19
C HIS A 153 3.26 -2.85 -17.39
N SER A 154 3.69 -3.84 -18.17
CA SER A 154 2.88 -4.31 -19.28
C SER A 154 2.09 -5.56 -18.88
N ASP A 155 0.78 -5.53 -19.05
CA ASP A 155 -0.12 -6.66 -18.85
C ASP A 155 0.34 -7.93 -19.58
N LYS A 156 1.04 -7.78 -20.71
CA LYS A 156 1.62 -8.89 -21.46
C LYS A 156 2.82 -9.54 -20.79
N MET A 157 3.53 -8.82 -19.92
CA MET A 157 4.66 -9.38 -19.17
C MET A 157 4.20 -9.98 -17.83
N MET A 158 3.17 -9.41 -17.21
CA MET A 158 2.56 -9.95 -15.99
C MET A 158 1.98 -11.35 -16.18
N ALA A 159 1.45 -11.67 -17.37
CA ALA A 159 0.96 -13.01 -17.69
C ALA A 159 2.04 -14.12 -17.67
N LYS A 160 3.33 -13.76 -17.53
CA LYS A 160 4.45 -14.71 -17.42
C LYS A 160 5.05 -14.79 -16.01
N PHE A 161 4.64 -13.95 -15.09
CA PHE A 161 5.06 -14.04 -13.69
C PHE A 161 4.11 -14.95 -12.93
N TYR A 162 4.49 -16.22 -12.81
CA TYR A 162 3.87 -17.09 -11.81
C TYR A 162 4.23 -16.55 -10.41
N PRO A 163 3.25 -16.33 -9.52
CA PRO A 163 3.55 -16.02 -8.14
C PRO A 163 4.46 -17.14 -7.58
N ARG A 164 5.64 -16.78 -7.11
CA ARG A 164 6.46 -17.76 -6.37
C ARG A 164 5.69 -18.05 -5.09
N LYS A 165 5.27 -19.29 -4.92
CA LYS A 165 4.83 -19.77 -3.61
C LYS A 165 6.02 -19.58 -2.66
N ILE A 166 5.93 -18.59 -1.81
CA ILE A 166 6.86 -18.43 -0.68
C ILE A 166 6.45 -19.55 0.27
N GLY A 167 7.26 -20.61 0.35
CA GLY A 167 6.99 -21.73 1.22
C GLY A 167 6.81 -21.23 2.66
N ARG A 168 5.86 -21.81 3.39
CA ARG A 168 5.65 -21.54 4.80
C ARG A 168 6.99 -21.68 5.51
N ALA A 169 7.47 -20.60 6.14
CA ALA A 169 8.53 -20.71 7.12
C ALA A 169 7.96 -21.54 8.27
N HIS A 170 8.47 -22.75 8.43
CA HIS A 170 8.23 -23.50 9.66
C HIS A 170 8.97 -22.77 10.77
N VAL A 171 8.22 -22.19 11.70
CA VAL A 171 8.70 -21.75 13.00
C VAL A 171 8.79 -22.97 13.92
#